data_1c1ce257696b06585d046d1bb5d14b95
#
_entry.id   1c1ce257696b06585d046d1bb5d14b95
#
_cell.length_a   1.000
_cell.length_b   1.000
_cell.length_c   1.000
_cell.angle_alpha   90.00
_cell.angle_beta   90.00
_cell.angle_gamma   90.00
#
_symmetry.space_group_name_H-M   'P 1'
#
loop_
_entity.id
_entity.type
_entity.pdbx_description
1 polymer ?
#
loop_
_entity_poly.entity_id
_entity_poly.type
_entity_poly.pdbx_seq_one_letter_code
_entity_poly.pdbx_strand_id
1 'polypeptide(L)'
;MIRFEDVSVTYEGAAGPTVPTLQGVDLTVPEGELVLLVGPSGAGKSTLLGTVSGLVPHFTGGTLRGRVTVAGRDTRTHKPRELADVVGTVGQDPLAHFVTDTVEDELAYGMESLGLAPDVMRRRVEETLDLLGLADLRDRPIATLSGGQRQRVAIGSVLTPHPQVLVLDEPTSALDPAAAEEVLAVLQRLVHDLGTTVLMAEHRLERVVQYADQVLLLAAPGEPPVLGDPAELMARSPVYPPVVALGRLAGWSPLPLTVRDARRRAGALRERLADLAPRQEETAVPPVESPSARWLRPRRERTPDRSAAAAAARVERLAVRRGRVEALRRVDLTVTPGETVALMGRNGAGKSTLLSTLVGLLEPTAGTVRVGGAVPHRTAPRQLVRHVGLVPQEPRDLLYADTVAAECAAADRDAGAAAGACRALVSELLPDIADDTHPRDLSEGQRLALALAIVLTARPPLLLLDEPTRGLDYAAKARLVTILRGLAAEGHAIVLATHDVELAAEIAHRVVVLADGEVVADGPTPQIVVSSPSFAPQVTKVLAPREWLTVAQVREALGMARDAS
;
A
#
# COMPACT_ATOMS: atom_id res chain seq x y z
N MET A 1 -16.68 10.54 23.52
CA MET A 1 -16.49 11.86 22.91
C MET A 1 -15.03 12.30 23.06
N ILE A 2 -14.39 12.70 21.98
CA ILE A 2 -13.02 13.21 21.95
C ILE A 2 -13.12 14.72 21.72
N ARG A 3 -12.47 15.54 22.55
CA ARG A 3 -12.50 16.99 22.43
C ARG A 3 -11.08 17.55 22.38
N PHE A 4 -10.85 18.39 21.41
CA PHE A 4 -9.63 19.18 21.23
C PHE A 4 -9.95 20.65 21.54
N GLU A 5 -9.16 21.28 22.39
CA GLU A 5 -9.30 22.68 22.80
C GLU A 5 -7.96 23.39 22.56
N ASP A 6 -7.87 24.17 21.46
CA ASP A 6 -6.70 24.92 21.00
C ASP A 6 -5.40 24.10 21.02
N VAL A 7 -5.46 22.89 20.43
CA VAL A 7 -4.35 21.94 20.48
C VAL A 7 -3.32 22.25 19.42
N SER A 8 -2.06 22.36 19.86
CA SER A 8 -0.89 22.48 19.01
C SER A 8 0.21 21.52 19.48
N VAL A 9 0.91 20.89 18.53
CA VAL A 9 2.03 19.96 18.82
C VAL A 9 3.25 20.37 18.05
N THR A 10 4.38 20.47 18.75
CA THR A 10 5.68 20.82 18.17
C THR A 10 6.71 19.77 18.59
N TYR A 11 7.49 19.27 17.64
CA TYR A 11 8.66 18.43 17.90
C TYR A 11 9.93 19.26 17.78
N GLU A 12 10.90 19.05 18.68
CA GLU A 12 12.19 19.69 18.60
C GLU A 12 13.02 19.04 17.48
N GLY A 13 13.37 19.82 16.47
CA GLY A 13 14.26 19.39 15.38
C GLY A 13 15.69 19.87 15.61
N ALA A 14 16.67 19.18 15.05
CA ALA A 14 18.08 19.49 15.18
C ALA A 14 18.51 20.83 14.53
N ALA A 15 17.70 21.47 13.70
CA ALA A 15 18.07 22.69 12.96
C ALA A 15 16.87 23.66 12.79
N GLY A 16 16.84 24.73 13.61
CA GLY A 16 16.03 25.91 13.33
C GLY A 16 14.65 26.01 14.00
N PRO A 17 13.88 27.06 13.72
CA PRO A 17 12.56 27.27 14.31
C PRO A 17 11.60 26.16 13.89
N THR A 18 11.09 25.43 14.86
CA THR A 18 10.19 24.28 14.66
C THR A 18 8.81 24.76 14.23
N VAL A 19 8.42 24.43 13.01
CA VAL A 19 7.04 24.61 12.56
C VAL A 19 6.17 23.59 13.34
N PRO A 20 5.04 24.00 13.96
CA PRO A 20 4.15 23.07 14.63
C PRO A 20 3.66 22.01 13.64
N THR A 21 3.71 20.74 14.04
CA THR A 21 3.13 19.64 13.26
C THR A 21 1.60 19.72 13.26
N LEU A 22 1.01 20.13 14.39
CA LEU A 22 -0.41 20.47 14.54
C LEU A 22 -0.53 21.87 15.11
N GLN A 23 -1.48 22.66 14.61
CA GLN A 23 -1.71 24.01 15.08
C GLN A 23 -3.20 24.32 15.18
N GLY A 24 -3.63 24.85 16.35
CA GLY A 24 -4.97 25.39 16.53
C GLY A 24 -6.09 24.38 16.29
N VAL A 25 -5.90 23.11 16.70
CA VAL A 25 -6.95 22.10 16.60
C VAL A 25 -8.02 22.38 17.65
N ASP A 26 -9.18 22.83 17.22
CA ASP A 26 -10.35 23.12 18.07
C ASP A 26 -11.59 22.47 17.46
N LEU A 27 -11.90 21.26 17.92
CA LEU A 27 -13.02 20.46 17.41
C LEU A 27 -13.43 19.37 18.39
N THR A 28 -14.61 18.82 18.15
CA THR A 28 -15.14 17.68 18.89
C THR A 28 -15.49 16.56 17.93
N VAL A 29 -14.92 15.36 18.17
CA VAL A 29 -15.29 14.13 17.44
C VAL A 29 -16.55 13.59 18.10
N PRO A 30 -17.64 13.35 17.33
CA PRO A 30 -18.87 12.76 17.86
C PRO A 30 -18.65 11.36 18.41
N GLU A 31 -19.56 10.94 19.29
CA GLU A 31 -19.56 9.59 19.86
C GLU A 31 -20.28 8.62 18.92
N GLY A 32 -19.75 7.40 18.83
CA GLY A 32 -20.37 6.34 18.02
C GLY A 32 -20.28 6.53 16.51
N GLU A 33 -19.29 7.30 16.03
CA GLU A 33 -19.04 7.52 14.60
C GLU A 33 -17.67 6.99 14.17
N LEU A 34 -17.58 6.62 12.89
CA LEU A 34 -16.31 6.36 12.22
C LEU A 34 -15.83 7.66 11.57
N VAL A 35 -14.78 8.26 12.14
CA VAL A 35 -14.16 9.48 11.63
C VAL A 35 -12.86 9.14 10.92
N LEU A 36 -12.79 9.46 9.62
CA LEU A 36 -11.63 9.20 8.78
C LEU A 36 -10.72 10.44 8.70
N LEU A 37 -9.48 10.31 9.19
CA LEU A 37 -8.44 11.33 9.00
C LEU A 37 -7.88 11.25 7.59
N VAL A 38 -7.95 12.37 6.89
CA VAL A 38 -7.49 12.53 5.51
C VAL A 38 -6.49 13.67 5.42
N GLY A 39 -5.42 13.45 4.66
CA GLY A 39 -4.40 14.48 4.42
C GLY A 39 -3.14 13.87 3.82
N PRO A 40 -2.24 14.68 3.24
CA PRO A 40 -0.97 14.22 2.69
C PRO A 40 -0.06 13.64 3.79
N SER A 41 0.99 12.93 3.38
CA SER A 41 2.03 12.48 4.31
C SER A 41 2.69 13.69 4.98
N GLY A 42 2.97 13.56 6.28
CA GLY A 42 3.55 14.65 7.06
C GLY A 42 2.55 15.71 7.55
N ALA A 43 1.27 15.65 7.19
CA ALA A 43 0.24 16.59 7.67
C ALA A 43 -0.10 16.47 9.17
N GLY A 44 0.49 15.51 9.89
CA GLY A 44 0.28 15.34 11.32
C GLY A 44 -0.80 14.33 11.73
N LYS A 45 -1.25 13.45 10.82
CA LYS A 45 -2.28 12.43 11.11
C LYS A 45 -1.91 11.55 12.31
N SER A 46 -0.76 10.88 12.27
CA SER A 46 -0.30 10.00 13.37
C SER A 46 -0.03 10.79 14.65
N THR A 47 0.41 12.07 14.53
CA THR A 47 0.55 12.97 15.69
C THR A 47 -0.81 13.24 16.34
N LEU A 48 -1.85 13.54 15.55
CA LEU A 48 -3.21 13.77 16.06
C LEU A 48 -3.76 12.51 16.72
N LEU A 49 -3.63 11.33 16.11
CA LEU A 49 -3.97 10.05 16.70
C LEU A 49 -3.22 9.81 18.01
N GLY A 50 -1.92 10.11 18.03
CA GLY A 50 -1.08 10.02 19.23
C GLY A 50 -1.51 10.91 20.37
N THR A 51 -2.09 12.09 20.10
CA THR A 51 -2.63 12.96 21.18
C THR A 51 -3.87 12.37 21.83
N VAL A 52 -4.69 11.62 21.10
CA VAL A 52 -5.90 10.96 21.62
C VAL A 52 -5.54 9.76 22.51
N SER A 53 -4.52 9.00 22.13
CA SER A 53 -4.05 7.83 22.89
C SER A 53 -3.09 8.18 24.03
N GLY A 54 -2.70 9.45 24.16
CA GLY A 54 -1.70 9.89 25.13
C GLY A 54 -0.26 9.50 24.77
N LEU A 55 -0.01 8.89 23.59
CA LEU A 55 1.35 8.62 23.11
C LEU A 55 2.13 9.92 22.90
N VAL A 56 1.45 10.98 22.49
CA VAL A 56 1.95 12.36 22.47
C VAL A 56 1.36 13.07 23.68
N PRO A 57 2.15 13.63 24.60
CA PRO A 57 3.61 13.76 24.59
C PRO A 57 4.37 12.63 25.33
N HIS A 58 3.69 11.68 25.96
CA HIS A 58 4.28 10.81 26.97
C HIS A 58 5.29 9.78 26.44
N PHE A 59 5.15 9.35 25.18
CA PHE A 59 5.97 8.27 24.60
C PHE A 59 6.80 8.77 23.40
N THR A 60 6.18 9.44 22.45
CA THR A 60 6.84 9.94 21.23
C THR A 60 7.50 11.29 21.43
N GLY A 61 7.36 11.88 22.62
CA GLY A 61 7.83 13.23 22.92
C GLY A 61 6.99 14.32 22.26
N GLY A 62 7.59 15.49 22.09
CA GLY A 62 6.93 16.70 21.59
C GLY A 62 6.30 17.54 22.69
N THR A 63 6.06 18.81 22.39
CA THR A 63 5.38 19.76 23.28
C THR A 63 3.94 19.90 22.83
N LEU A 64 3.01 19.42 23.66
CA LEU A 64 1.57 19.57 23.46
C LEU A 64 1.06 20.80 24.22
N ARG A 65 0.50 21.77 23.50
CA ARG A 65 -0.24 22.91 24.03
C ARG A 65 -1.73 22.69 23.83
N GLY A 66 -2.56 23.39 24.62
CA GLY A 66 -4.00 23.18 24.62
C GLY A 66 -4.39 21.95 25.44
N ARG A 67 -5.55 21.37 25.16
CA ARG A 67 -6.09 20.22 25.90
C ARG A 67 -6.73 19.22 24.96
N VAL A 68 -6.42 17.93 25.14
CA VAL A 68 -7.16 16.81 24.54
C VAL A 68 -7.86 16.03 25.63
N THR A 69 -9.17 15.88 25.51
CA THR A 69 -10.00 15.14 26.48
C THR A 69 -10.66 13.96 25.79
N VAL A 70 -10.50 12.76 26.34
CA VAL A 70 -11.13 11.54 25.86
C VAL A 70 -11.92 10.90 27.00
N ALA A 71 -13.21 10.68 26.83
CA ALA A 71 -14.10 10.16 27.86
C ALA A 71 -13.94 10.92 29.20
N GLY A 72 -13.75 12.23 29.15
CA GLY A 72 -13.56 13.10 30.31
C GLY A 72 -12.17 13.14 30.92
N ARG A 73 -11.19 12.37 30.40
CA ARG A 73 -9.78 12.33 30.86
C ARG A 73 -8.90 13.20 29.98
N ASP A 74 -8.10 14.09 30.59
CA ASP A 74 -7.08 14.90 29.90
C ASP A 74 -5.86 14.04 29.60
N THR A 75 -5.51 13.87 28.31
CA THR A 75 -4.41 12.99 27.85
C THR A 75 -3.02 13.50 28.23
N ARG A 76 -2.85 14.79 28.61
CA ARG A 76 -1.57 15.31 29.13
C ARG A 76 -1.30 14.83 30.56
N THR A 77 -2.35 14.60 31.34
CA THR A 77 -2.24 14.21 32.76
C THR A 77 -2.39 12.72 32.98
N HIS A 78 -2.98 12.02 32.01
CA HIS A 78 -3.15 10.57 32.04
C HIS A 78 -2.20 9.91 31.01
N LYS A 79 -1.36 9.02 31.49
CA LYS A 79 -0.46 8.23 30.64
C LYS A 79 -1.24 7.21 29.82
N PRO A 80 -0.70 6.70 28.68
CA PRO A 80 -1.39 5.70 27.84
C PRO A 80 -1.98 4.51 28.62
N ARG A 81 -1.24 3.97 29.60
CA ARG A 81 -1.73 2.88 30.47
C ARG A 81 -2.96 3.23 31.30
N GLU A 82 -3.15 4.52 31.64
CA GLU A 82 -4.26 5.04 32.42
C GLU A 82 -5.47 5.39 31.54
N LEU A 83 -5.29 5.32 30.22
CA LEU A 83 -6.30 5.50 29.19
C LEU A 83 -6.71 4.17 28.54
N ALA A 84 -5.99 3.07 28.79
CA ALA A 84 -6.14 1.79 28.10
C ALA A 84 -7.53 1.12 28.30
N ASP A 85 -8.28 1.51 29.33
CA ASP A 85 -9.66 1.08 29.55
C ASP A 85 -10.70 1.87 28.73
N VAL A 86 -10.31 3.03 28.18
CA VAL A 86 -11.20 3.90 27.38
C VAL A 86 -10.72 4.10 25.94
N VAL A 87 -9.43 3.93 25.66
CA VAL A 87 -8.84 4.10 24.33
C VAL A 87 -8.05 2.86 23.93
N GLY A 88 -8.50 2.16 22.88
CA GLY A 88 -7.72 1.12 22.21
C GLY A 88 -6.95 1.72 21.04
N THR A 89 -5.66 1.41 20.92
CA THR A 89 -4.81 1.98 19.84
C THR A 89 -4.11 0.87 19.06
N VAL A 90 -4.26 0.89 17.73
CA VAL A 90 -3.52 0.01 16.80
C VAL A 90 -2.71 0.89 15.85
N GLY A 91 -1.39 0.72 15.86
CA GLY A 91 -0.47 1.43 14.97
C GLY A 91 -0.29 0.74 13.61
N GLN A 92 0.57 1.33 12.76
CA GLN A 92 0.83 0.87 11.39
C GLN A 92 1.42 -0.56 11.31
N ASP A 93 2.26 -0.94 12.28
CA ASP A 93 2.84 -2.28 12.35
C ASP A 93 2.25 -3.07 13.54
N PRO A 94 1.30 -3.98 13.30
CA PRO A 94 0.71 -4.79 14.36
C PRO A 94 1.72 -5.63 15.12
N LEU A 95 2.79 -6.12 14.45
CA LEU A 95 3.80 -6.95 15.08
C LEU A 95 4.59 -6.23 16.17
N ALA A 96 4.77 -4.91 16.04
CA ALA A 96 5.47 -4.11 17.03
C ALA A 96 4.68 -3.95 18.35
N HIS A 97 3.40 -4.30 18.36
CA HIS A 97 2.51 -4.15 19.51
C HIS A 97 2.20 -5.44 20.24
N PHE A 98 2.44 -6.61 19.64
CA PHE A 98 2.20 -7.89 20.29
C PHE A 98 3.19 -8.14 21.42
N VAL A 99 2.66 -8.62 22.55
CA VAL A 99 3.41 -8.90 23.77
C VAL A 99 3.54 -10.40 23.98
N THR A 100 2.56 -11.18 23.52
CA THR A 100 2.48 -12.61 23.71
C THR A 100 2.69 -13.38 22.40
N ASP A 101 2.82 -14.70 22.49
CA ASP A 101 3.12 -15.55 21.32
C ASP A 101 1.87 -16.17 20.69
N THR A 102 0.76 -16.29 21.40
CA THR A 102 -0.47 -16.93 20.91
C THR A 102 -1.64 -15.94 20.80
N VAL A 103 -2.63 -16.29 19.98
CA VAL A 103 -3.81 -15.43 19.77
C VAL A 103 -4.60 -15.24 21.07
N GLU A 104 -4.89 -16.33 21.81
CA GLU A 104 -5.70 -16.24 23.03
C GLU A 104 -5.01 -15.41 24.10
N ASP A 105 -3.71 -15.63 24.33
CA ASP A 105 -2.93 -14.89 25.32
C ASP A 105 -2.90 -13.39 24.97
N GLU A 106 -2.72 -13.06 23.68
CA GLU A 106 -2.70 -11.66 23.22
C GLU A 106 -4.05 -10.96 23.45
N LEU A 107 -5.16 -11.66 23.19
CA LEU A 107 -6.49 -11.12 23.46
C LEU A 107 -6.76 -10.94 24.95
N ALA A 108 -6.18 -11.75 25.81
CA ALA A 108 -6.32 -11.67 27.27
C ALA A 108 -5.43 -10.59 27.90
N TYR A 109 -4.25 -10.35 27.34
CA TYR A 109 -3.17 -9.55 27.94
C TYR A 109 -3.61 -8.15 28.41
N GLY A 110 -4.36 -7.42 27.57
CA GLY A 110 -4.83 -6.07 27.91
C GLY A 110 -5.74 -6.07 29.15
N MET A 111 -6.60 -7.08 29.27
CA MET A 111 -7.51 -7.24 30.41
C MET A 111 -6.78 -7.68 31.68
N GLU A 112 -5.77 -8.56 31.56
CA GLU A 112 -4.90 -8.94 32.67
C GLU A 112 -4.18 -7.73 33.25
N SER A 113 -3.63 -6.88 32.37
CA SER A 113 -2.93 -5.65 32.75
C SER A 113 -3.85 -4.67 33.48
N LEU A 114 -5.16 -4.68 33.18
CA LEU A 114 -6.19 -3.88 33.83
C LEU A 114 -6.76 -4.55 35.10
N GLY A 115 -6.38 -5.79 35.40
CA GLY A 115 -6.80 -6.54 36.58
C GLY A 115 -8.26 -7.00 36.54
N LEU A 116 -8.80 -7.31 35.35
CA LEU A 116 -10.15 -7.84 35.20
C LEU A 116 -10.27 -9.26 35.81
N ALA A 117 -11.47 -9.62 36.25
CA ALA A 117 -11.73 -10.96 36.78
C ALA A 117 -11.64 -12.04 35.70
N PRO A 118 -11.12 -13.26 35.99
CA PRO A 118 -10.89 -14.31 35.01
C PRO A 118 -12.14 -14.75 34.23
N ASP A 119 -13.31 -14.76 34.86
CA ASP A 119 -14.59 -15.10 34.24
C ASP A 119 -15.04 -14.03 33.22
N VAL A 120 -14.76 -12.75 33.48
CA VAL A 120 -14.99 -11.65 32.57
C VAL A 120 -14.04 -11.74 31.39
N MET A 121 -12.75 -11.98 31.65
CA MET A 121 -11.74 -12.11 30.60
C MET A 121 -12.09 -13.24 29.64
N ARG A 122 -12.38 -14.45 30.18
CA ARG A 122 -12.76 -15.59 29.35
C ARG A 122 -13.94 -15.29 28.44
N ARG A 123 -15.01 -14.69 28.96
CA ARG A 123 -16.20 -14.33 28.17
C ARG A 123 -15.85 -13.35 27.06
N ARG A 124 -15.10 -12.28 27.35
CA ARG A 124 -14.74 -11.25 26.38
C ARG A 124 -13.78 -11.77 25.31
N VAL A 125 -12.88 -12.70 25.64
CA VAL A 125 -12.04 -13.39 24.67
C VAL A 125 -12.89 -14.20 23.69
N GLU A 126 -13.87 -15.01 24.19
CA GLU A 126 -14.78 -15.76 23.33
C GLU A 126 -15.58 -14.84 22.41
N GLU A 127 -16.19 -13.78 22.97
CA GLU A 127 -16.95 -12.79 22.19
C GLU A 127 -16.09 -12.13 21.09
N THR A 128 -14.83 -11.82 21.40
CA THR A 128 -13.90 -11.20 20.45
C THR A 128 -13.44 -12.18 19.38
N LEU A 129 -13.15 -13.44 19.74
CA LEU A 129 -12.80 -14.49 18.79
C LEU A 129 -13.92 -14.71 17.75
N ASP A 130 -15.17 -14.73 18.22
CA ASP A 130 -16.34 -14.88 17.34
C ASP A 130 -16.56 -13.62 16.47
N LEU A 131 -16.50 -12.44 17.07
CA LEU A 131 -16.71 -11.16 16.38
C LEU A 131 -15.73 -10.95 15.23
N LEU A 132 -14.46 -11.33 15.45
CA LEU A 132 -13.36 -11.13 14.50
C LEU A 132 -13.09 -12.35 13.61
N GLY A 133 -13.83 -13.47 13.79
CA GLY A 133 -13.61 -14.71 13.04
C GLY A 133 -12.21 -15.30 13.31
N LEU A 134 -11.79 -15.34 14.59
CA LEU A 134 -10.50 -15.82 15.04
C LEU A 134 -10.59 -17.15 15.81
N ALA A 135 -11.79 -17.73 15.99
CA ALA A 135 -12.02 -18.91 16.82
C ALA A 135 -11.11 -20.10 16.46
N ASP A 136 -10.96 -20.38 15.15
CA ASP A 136 -10.10 -21.45 14.64
C ASP A 136 -8.58 -21.17 14.78
N LEU A 137 -8.23 -19.96 15.19
CA LEU A 137 -6.85 -19.50 15.30
C LEU A 137 -6.41 -19.34 16.77
N ARG A 138 -7.29 -19.61 17.72
CA ARG A 138 -7.08 -19.41 19.17
C ARG A 138 -5.70 -19.79 19.67
N ASP A 139 -5.29 -21.03 19.45
CA ASP A 139 -4.05 -21.59 19.95
C ASP A 139 -2.87 -21.39 18.99
N ARG A 140 -3.06 -20.65 17.89
CA ARG A 140 -1.99 -20.49 16.90
C ARG A 140 -0.97 -19.46 17.33
N PRO A 141 0.33 -19.74 17.09
CA PRO A 141 1.37 -18.74 17.23
C PRO A 141 1.14 -17.55 16.26
N ILE A 142 1.21 -16.33 16.79
CA ILE A 142 0.97 -15.08 16.03
C ILE A 142 1.93 -14.97 14.84
N ALA A 143 3.17 -15.43 14.99
CA ALA A 143 4.16 -15.43 13.91
C ALA A 143 3.73 -16.25 12.68
N THR A 144 2.82 -17.22 12.83
CA THR A 144 2.32 -18.09 11.74
C THR A 144 1.10 -17.53 11.01
N LEU A 145 0.54 -16.41 11.48
CA LEU A 145 -0.67 -15.81 10.94
C LEU A 145 -0.39 -15.01 9.67
N SER A 146 -1.40 -14.90 8.79
CA SER A 146 -1.37 -13.97 7.66
C SER A 146 -1.46 -12.51 8.13
N GLY A 147 -1.10 -11.55 7.28
CA GLY A 147 -1.20 -10.13 7.59
C GLY A 147 -2.61 -9.72 8.07
N GLY A 148 -3.66 -10.15 7.36
CA GLY A 148 -5.05 -9.87 7.75
C GLY A 148 -5.46 -10.52 9.06
N GLN A 149 -4.99 -11.74 9.34
CA GLN A 149 -5.23 -12.40 10.62
C GLN A 149 -4.54 -11.65 11.76
N ARG A 150 -3.28 -11.24 11.58
CA ARG A 150 -2.54 -10.44 12.57
C ARG A 150 -3.24 -9.12 12.85
N GLN A 151 -3.72 -8.43 11.81
CA GLN A 151 -4.45 -7.17 11.97
C GLN A 151 -5.73 -7.35 12.79
N ARG A 152 -6.49 -8.43 12.54
CA ARG A 152 -7.68 -8.76 13.34
C ARG A 152 -7.32 -9.09 14.79
N VAL A 153 -6.22 -9.79 15.05
CA VAL A 153 -5.72 -10.04 16.41
C VAL A 153 -5.34 -8.73 17.09
N ALA A 154 -4.63 -7.82 16.41
CA ALA A 154 -4.26 -6.53 16.97
C ALA A 154 -5.48 -5.64 17.29
N ILE A 155 -6.52 -5.66 16.45
CA ILE A 155 -7.78 -4.99 16.75
C ILE A 155 -8.46 -5.69 17.95
N GLY A 156 -8.46 -7.01 17.99
CA GLY A 156 -9.04 -7.80 19.07
C GLY A 156 -8.39 -7.53 20.41
N SER A 157 -7.05 -7.48 20.48
CA SER A 157 -6.32 -7.28 21.74
C SER A 157 -6.64 -5.93 22.39
N VAL A 158 -6.90 -4.90 21.60
CA VAL A 158 -7.31 -3.58 22.12
C VAL A 158 -8.82 -3.46 22.30
N LEU A 159 -9.62 -4.36 21.73
CA LEU A 159 -11.08 -4.37 21.83
C LEU A 159 -11.57 -5.10 23.09
N THR A 160 -10.89 -6.15 23.53
CA THR A 160 -11.29 -6.97 24.70
C THR A 160 -11.49 -6.19 26.01
N PRO A 161 -10.77 -5.08 26.30
CA PRO A 161 -11.09 -4.21 27.43
C PRO A 161 -12.42 -3.46 27.29
N HIS A 162 -13.07 -3.46 26.13
CA HIS A 162 -14.26 -2.68 25.76
C HIS A 162 -14.01 -1.17 25.82
N PRO A 163 -13.04 -0.65 25.06
CA PRO A 163 -12.79 0.78 25.03
C PRO A 163 -13.94 1.53 24.36
N GLN A 164 -14.13 2.80 24.73
CA GLN A 164 -15.13 3.68 24.11
C GLN A 164 -14.63 4.24 22.77
N VAL A 165 -13.30 4.34 22.61
CA VAL A 165 -12.64 4.90 21.45
C VAL A 165 -11.61 3.92 20.89
N LEU A 166 -11.62 3.70 19.59
CA LEU A 166 -10.57 3.01 18.84
C LEU A 166 -9.80 4.02 17.98
N VAL A 167 -8.50 4.04 18.15
CA VAL A 167 -7.55 4.84 17.36
C VAL A 167 -6.76 3.91 16.47
N LEU A 168 -6.92 4.05 15.14
CA LEU A 168 -6.35 3.14 14.16
C LEU A 168 -5.49 3.91 13.16
N ASP A 169 -4.21 3.59 13.10
CA ASP A 169 -3.29 4.19 12.13
C ASP A 169 -2.98 3.19 11.00
N GLU A 170 -3.57 3.41 9.84
CA GLU A 170 -3.49 2.61 8.62
C GLU A 170 -3.82 1.10 8.80
N PRO A 171 -4.98 0.76 9.38
CA PRO A 171 -5.31 -0.63 9.70
C PRO A 171 -5.48 -1.54 8.47
N THR A 172 -5.60 -0.98 7.25
CA THR A 172 -5.77 -1.78 6.03
C THR A 172 -4.58 -1.73 5.07
N SER A 173 -3.52 -0.99 5.38
CA SER A 173 -2.40 -0.71 4.46
C SER A 173 -1.65 -1.95 3.98
N ALA A 174 -1.45 -2.94 4.87
CA ALA A 174 -0.73 -4.19 4.60
C ALA A 174 -1.62 -5.34 4.10
N LEU A 175 -2.93 -5.08 3.91
CA LEU A 175 -3.92 -6.10 3.60
C LEU A 175 -4.23 -6.17 2.11
N ASP A 176 -4.50 -7.38 1.62
CA ASP A 176 -5.14 -7.54 0.32
C ASP A 176 -6.59 -7.03 0.38
N PRO A 177 -7.25 -6.81 -0.78
CA PRO A 177 -8.59 -6.22 -0.81
C PRO A 177 -9.63 -6.98 0.01
N ALA A 178 -9.59 -8.32 0.01
CA ALA A 178 -10.57 -9.14 0.73
C ALA A 178 -10.37 -9.02 2.25
N ALA A 179 -9.12 -9.12 2.73
CA ALA A 179 -8.81 -8.96 4.14
C ALA A 179 -9.10 -7.55 4.66
N ALA A 180 -8.89 -6.51 3.82
CA ALA A 180 -9.25 -5.14 4.16
C ALA A 180 -10.77 -4.96 4.32
N GLU A 181 -11.57 -5.54 3.42
CA GLU A 181 -13.04 -5.51 3.52
C GLU A 181 -13.54 -6.22 4.78
N GLU A 182 -12.92 -7.35 5.18
CA GLU A 182 -13.26 -8.05 6.43
C GLU A 182 -13.01 -7.15 7.66
N VAL A 183 -11.86 -6.46 7.71
CA VAL A 183 -11.53 -5.53 8.81
C VAL A 183 -12.51 -4.36 8.84
N LEU A 184 -12.81 -3.75 7.70
CA LEU A 184 -13.76 -2.62 7.62
C LEU A 184 -15.18 -3.03 8.02
N ALA A 185 -15.62 -4.23 7.64
CA ALA A 185 -16.92 -4.75 8.06
C ALA A 185 -17.01 -4.95 9.58
N VAL A 186 -15.90 -5.36 10.21
CA VAL A 186 -15.81 -5.43 11.68
C VAL A 186 -15.92 -4.04 12.30
N LEU A 187 -15.14 -3.06 11.80
CA LEU A 187 -15.17 -1.69 12.31
C LEU A 187 -16.58 -1.08 12.21
N GLN A 188 -17.29 -1.31 11.11
CA GLN A 188 -18.68 -0.87 10.96
C GLN A 188 -19.61 -1.50 12.01
N ARG A 189 -19.47 -2.80 12.30
CA ARG A 189 -20.25 -3.43 13.37
C ARG A 189 -19.93 -2.82 14.75
N LEU A 190 -18.66 -2.52 15.04
CA LEU A 190 -18.27 -1.88 16.29
C LEU A 190 -18.91 -0.50 16.44
N VAL A 191 -18.98 0.27 15.36
CA VAL A 191 -19.63 1.60 15.36
C VAL A 191 -21.14 1.47 15.48
N HIS A 192 -21.79 0.70 14.59
CA HIS A 192 -23.25 0.67 14.49
C HIS A 192 -23.93 -0.16 15.57
N ASP A 193 -23.33 -1.29 15.99
CA ASP A 193 -23.95 -2.20 16.95
C ASP A 193 -23.51 -1.93 18.40
N LEU A 194 -22.26 -1.49 18.60
CA LEU A 194 -21.68 -1.27 19.93
C LEU A 194 -21.50 0.20 20.30
N GLY A 195 -21.71 1.13 19.36
CA GLY A 195 -21.56 2.57 19.60
C GLY A 195 -20.10 3.00 19.86
N THR A 196 -19.13 2.18 19.46
CA THR A 196 -17.70 2.49 19.61
C THR A 196 -17.32 3.64 18.67
N THR A 197 -16.65 4.67 19.18
CA THR A 197 -16.11 5.74 18.35
C THR A 197 -14.81 5.28 17.70
N VAL A 198 -14.70 5.38 16.39
CA VAL A 198 -13.49 4.99 15.63
C VAL A 198 -12.86 6.23 15.00
N LEU A 199 -11.61 6.49 15.34
CA LEU A 199 -10.78 7.52 14.70
C LEU A 199 -9.68 6.83 13.91
N MET A 200 -9.74 6.89 12.56
CA MET A 200 -8.89 6.09 11.69
C MET A 200 -8.18 6.97 10.66
N ALA A 201 -6.86 6.80 10.51
CA ALA A 201 -6.11 7.34 9.38
C ALA A 201 -5.89 6.25 8.33
N GLU A 202 -6.03 6.60 7.03
CA GLU A 202 -5.76 5.71 5.91
C GLU A 202 -5.19 6.45 4.70
N HIS A 203 -4.32 5.78 3.96
CA HIS A 203 -3.79 6.29 2.70
C HIS A 203 -4.62 5.85 1.49
N ARG A 204 -5.19 4.65 1.51
CA ARG A 204 -6.00 4.11 0.41
C ARG A 204 -7.47 4.49 0.56
N LEU A 205 -7.77 5.75 0.27
CA LEU A 205 -9.12 6.31 0.45
C LEU A 205 -10.18 5.60 -0.41
N GLU A 206 -9.79 5.01 -1.54
CA GLU A 206 -10.68 4.23 -2.40
C GLU A 206 -11.34 3.04 -1.71
N ARG A 207 -10.79 2.57 -0.60
CA ARG A 207 -11.34 1.47 0.19
C ARG A 207 -12.25 1.94 1.32
N VAL A 208 -11.95 3.09 1.93
CA VAL A 208 -12.48 3.44 3.26
C VAL A 208 -13.41 4.64 3.26
N VAL A 209 -13.29 5.58 2.32
CA VAL A 209 -14.05 6.84 2.35
C VAL A 209 -15.57 6.63 2.37
N GLN A 210 -16.04 5.54 1.76
CA GLN A 210 -17.46 5.20 1.70
C GLN A 210 -18.04 4.72 3.04
N TYR A 211 -17.19 4.38 4.02
CA TYR A 211 -17.59 3.87 5.33
C TYR A 211 -17.51 4.93 6.43
N ALA A 212 -16.92 6.10 6.12
CA ALA A 212 -16.76 7.18 7.07
C ALA A 212 -18.09 7.94 7.26
N ASP A 213 -18.47 8.14 8.51
CA ASP A 213 -19.58 9.02 8.88
C ASP A 213 -19.16 10.48 8.75
N GLN A 214 -17.91 10.79 9.15
CA GLN A 214 -17.28 12.10 8.96
C GLN A 214 -15.83 11.97 8.48
N VAL A 215 -15.35 13.03 7.87
CA VAL A 215 -13.95 13.20 7.51
C VAL A 215 -13.33 14.30 8.36
N LEU A 216 -12.15 14.06 8.90
CA LEU A 216 -11.28 15.05 9.53
C LEU A 216 -10.13 15.35 8.56
N LEU A 217 -10.22 16.49 7.88
CA LEU A 217 -9.26 16.89 6.86
C LEU A 217 -8.11 17.70 7.47
N LEU A 218 -6.88 17.20 7.32
CA LEU A 218 -5.63 17.93 7.54
C LEU A 218 -5.05 18.29 6.17
N ALA A 219 -5.37 19.48 5.66
CA ALA A 219 -5.03 19.86 4.30
C ALA A 219 -3.52 20.08 4.10
N ALA A 220 -2.84 20.72 5.07
CA ALA A 220 -1.41 20.94 5.07
C ALA A 220 -0.84 20.95 6.51
N PRO A 221 0.48 20.75 6.69
CA PRO A 221 1.13 20.88 7.98
C PRO A 221 0.90 22.28 8.59
N GLY A 222 0.48 22.32 9.86
CA GLY A 222 0.25 23.57 10.58
C GLY A 222 -1.07 24.29 10.22
N GLU A 223 -1.86 23.80 9.30
CA GLU A 223 -3.22 24.29 9.09
C GLU A 223 -4.19 23.67 10.08
N PRO A 224 -5.19 24.42 10.59
CA PRO A 224 -6.23 23.87 11.45
C PRO A 224 -7.04 22.81 10.69
N PRO A 225 -7.24 21.61 11.27
CA PRO A 225 -8.06 20.57 10.65
C PRO A 225 -9.54 20.95 10.62
N VAL A 226 -10.26 20.40 9.63
CA VAL A 226 -11.69 20.62 9.44
C VAL A 226 -12.43 19.29 9.51
N LEU A 227 -13.44 19.21 10.38
CA LEU A 227 -14.34 18.06 10.52
C LEU A 227 -15.64 18.34 9.77
N GLY A 228 -16.17 17.38 9.01
CA GLY A 228 -17.44 17.54 8.30
C GLY A 228 -17.82 16.40 7.39
N ASP A 229 -18.85 16.62 6.58
CA ASP A 229 -19.39 15.65 5.62
C ASP A 229 -18.32 15.16 4.64
N PRO A 230 -18.21 13.84 4.42
CA PRO A 230 -17.19 13.27 3.54
C PRO A 230 -17.25 13.79 2.10
N ALA A 231 -18.44 13.98 1.49
CA ALA A 231 -18.54 14.44 0.12
C ALA A 231 -18.14 15.91 -0.02
N GLU A 232 -18.47 16.75 0.99
CA GLU A 232 -18.08 18.16 1.01
C GLU A 232 -16.56 18.31 1.22
N LEU A 233 -15.97 17.57 2.16
CA LEU A 233 -14.55 17.67 2.42
C LEU A 233 -13.70 17.03 1.32
N MET A 234 -14.17 15.95 0.69
CA MET A 234 -13.53 15.41 -0.51
C MET A 234 -13.54 16.38 -1.68
N ALA A 235 -14.41 17.39 -1.72
CA ALA A 235 -14.36 18.46 -2.72
C ALA A 235 -13.16 19.42 -2.53
N ARG A 236 -12.64 19.54 -1.31
CA ARG A 236 -11.53 20.45 -0.95
C ARG A 236 -10.23 19.71 -0.67
N SER A 237 -10.29 18.41 -0.40
CA SER A 237 -9.13 17.61 -0.01
C SER A 237 -8.05 17.63 -1.09
N PRO A 238 -6.76 17.81 -0.76
CA PRO A 238 -5.65 17.65 -1.70
C PRO A 238 -5.44 16.18 -2.09
N VAL A 239 -5.92 15.24 -1.29
CA VAL A 239 -5.84 13.80 -1.54
C VAL A 239 -7.24 13.21 -1.66
N TYR A 240 -7.50 12.43 -2.70
CA TYR A 240 -8.83 11.88 -2.98
C TYR A 240 -8.75 10.62 -3.86
N PRO A 241 -9.72 9.69 -3.73
CA PRO A 241 -9.73 8.46 -4.53
C PRO A 241 -10.17 8.70 -5.97
N PRO A 242 -9.90 7.76 -6.91
CA PRO A 242 -10.24 7.90 -8.33
C PRO A 242 -11.73 8.18 -8.61
N VAL A 243 -12.64 7.63 -7.81
CA VAL A 243 -14.08 7.89 -7.95
C VAL A 243 -14.42 9.37 -7.72
N VAL A 244 -13.80 9.99 -6.73
CA VAL A 244 -13.93 11.41 -6.43
C VAL A 244 -13.25 12.26 -7.52
N ALA A 245 -12.06 11.85 -7.97
CA ALA A 245 -11.36 12.51 -9.08
C ALA A 245 -12.22 12.55 -10.35
N LEU A 246 -12.87 11.43 -10.68
CA LEU A 246 -13.81 11.35 -11.80
C LEU A 246 -15.04 12.26 -11.58
N GLY A 247 -15.55 12.31 -10.34
CA GLY A 247 -16.67 13.19 -9.97
C GLY A 247 -16.33 14.67 -10.12
N ARG A 248 -15.14 15.09 -9.67
CA ARG A 248 -14.63 16.47 -9.88
C ARG A 248 -14.49 16.78 -11.36
N LEU A 249 -13.87 15.88 -12.14
CA LEU A 249 -13.70 16.02 -13.60
C LEU A 249 -15.04 16.17 -14.33
N ALA A 250 -16.06 15.43 -13.89
CA ALA A 250 -17.40 15.46 -14.48
C ALA A 250 -18.30 16.59 -13.93
N GLY A 251 -17.85 17.34 -12.92
CA GLY A 251 -18.62 18.40 -12.28
C GLY A 251 -19.82 17.90 -11.47
N TRP A 252 -19.75 16.69 -10.89
CA TRP A 252 -20.87 16.15 -10.12
C TRP A 252 -20.98 16.78 -8.73
N SER A 253 -22.19 17.11 -8.30
CA SER A 253 -22.50 17.61 -6.96
C SER A 253 -23.78 16.94 -6.44
N PRO A 254 -23.78 16.41 -5.18
CA PRO A 254 -22.63 16.14 -4.34
C PRO A 254 -21.66 15.14 -4.98
N LEU A 255 -20.40 15.11 -4.53
CA LEU A 255 -19.42 14.15 -5.06
C LEU A 255 -19.79 12.71 -4.68
N PRO A 256 -19.67 11.74 -5.60
CA PRO A 256 -19.88 10.34 -5.25
C PRO A 256 -18.67 9.81 -4.46
N LEU A 257 -18.94 9.10 -3.38
CA LEU A 257 -17.92 8.42 -2.58
C LEU A 257 -17.83 6.93 -2.91
N THR A 258 -18.85 6.39 -3.61
CA THR A 258 -18.91 4.98 -4.00
C THR A 258 -18.90 4.82 -5.51
N VAL A 259 -18.37 3.68 -5.99
CA VAL A 259 -18.48 3.29 -7.39
C VAL A 259 -19.95 3.21 -7.83
N ARG A 260 -20.83 2.73 -6.96
CA ARG A 260 -22.28 2.61 -7.21
C ARG A 260 -22.92 3.96 -7.52
N ASP A 261 -22.63 4.97 -6.71
CA ASP A 261 -23.23 6.30 -6.86
C ASP A 261 -22.65 7.04 -8.08
N ALA A 262 -21.34 6.92 -8.29
CA ALA A 262 -20.69 7.42 -9.50
C ALA A 262 -21.27 6.78 -10.77
N ARG A 263 -21.50 5.46 -10.76
CA ARG A 263 -22.07 4.73 -11.91
C ARG A 263 -23.47 5.21 -12.27
N ARG A 264 -24.29 5.55 -11.26
CA ARG A 264 -25.64 6.12 -11.46
C ARG A 264 -25.62 7.49 -12.15
N ARG A 265 -24.57 8.28 -11.91
CA ARG A 265 -24.39 9.64 -12.46
C ARG A 265 -23.62 9.65 -13.78
N ALA A 266 -22.97 8.56 -14.16
CA ALA A 266 -22.06 8.49 -15.29
C ALA A 266 -22.74 8.53 -16.68
N GLY A 267 -24.07 8.59 -16.80
CA GLY A 267 -24.78 8.58 -18.09
C GLY A 267 -24.26 9.62 -19.08
N ALA A 268 -24.34 10.90 -18.71
CA ALA A 268 -23.88 11.99 -19.57
C ALA A 268 -22.36 11.93 -19.88
N LEU A 269 -21.55 11.46 -18.92
CA LEU A 269 -20.11 11.29 -19.15
C LEU A 269 -19.84 10.16 -20.15
N ARG A 270 -20.57 9.02 -20.06
CA ARG A 270 -20.48 7.92 -21.03
C ARG A 270 -20.90 8.35 -22.45
N GLU A 271 -21.92 9.20 -22.56
CA GLU A 271 -22.34 9.78 -23.85
C GLU A 271 -21.24 10.67 -24.43
N ARG A 272 -20.63 11.55 -23.64
CA ARG A 272 -19.50 12.39 -24.08
C ARG A 272 -18.28 11.56 -24.53
N LEU A 273 -18.08 10.39 -23.95
CA LEU A 273 -17.01 9.47 -24.26
C LEU A 273 -17.40 8.45 -25.35
N ALA A 274 -18.61 8.53 -25.93
CA ALA A 274 -19.15 7.51 -26.82
C ALA A 274 -18.29 7.26 -28.06
N ASP A 275 -17.82 8.33 -28.69
CA ASP A 275 -17.02 8.31 -29.92
C ASP A 275 -15.52 8.47 -29.68
N LEU A 276 -15.11 8.46 -28.39
CA LEU A 276 -13.72 8.57 -27.99
C LEU A 276 -13.18 7.21 -27.55
N ALA A 277 -11.92 6.93 -27.87
CA ALA A 277 -11.19 5.76 -27.39
C ALA A 277 -10.07 6.18 -26.45
N PRO A 278 -9.76 5.38 -25.38
CA PRO A 278 -8.58 5.62 -24.59
C PRO A 278 -7.34 5.56 -25.49
N ARG A 279 -6.46 6.54 -25.36
CA ARG A 279 -5.18 6.52 -26.07
C ARG A 279 -4.38 5.35 -25.52
N GLN A 280 -4.16 4.33 -26.33
CA GLN A 280 -3.22 3.27 -26.02
C GLN A 280 -1.83 3.81 -26.36
N GLU A 281 -0.94 3.88 -25.36
CA GLU A 281 0.49 4.03 -25.68
C GLU A 281 0.88 2.81 -26.52
N GLU A 282 1.25 3.06 -27.79
CA GLU A 282 1.71 2.01 -28.71
C GLU A 282 3.03 1.44 -28.18
N THR A 283 2.94 0.51 -27.27
CA THR A 283 4.06 -0.37 -26.97
C THR A 283 4.05 -1.47 -28.00
N ALA A 284 5.12 -1.57 -28.78
CA ALA A 284 5.38 -2.65 -29.72
C ALA A 284 5.63 -3.97 -28.96
N VAL A 285 4.63 -4.42 -28.20
CA VAL A 285 4.62 -5.76 -27.60
C VAL A 285 4.03 -6.70 -28.66
N PRO A 286 4.79 -7.64 -29.23
CA PRO A 286 4.23 -8.61 -30.16
C PRO A 286 3.12 -9.42 -29.44
N PRO A 287 1.99 -9.71 -30.12
CA PRO A 287 0.89 -10.44 -29.51
C PRO A 287 1.36 -11.81 -29.03
N VAL A 288 1.20 -12.08 -27.75
CA VAL A 288 1.42 -13.41 -27.18
C VAL A 288 0.28 -14.31 -27.67
N GLU A 289 0.58 -15.30 -28.51
CA GLU A 289 -0.42 -16.28 -28.98
C GLU A 289 -0.97 -17.05 -27.77
N SER A 290 -2.27 -16.96 -27.56
CA SER A 290 -2.97 -17.69 -26.50
C SER A 290 -2.80 -19.22 -26.69
N PRO A 291 -2.65 -20.02 -25.63
CA PRO A 291 -2.44 -21.46 -25.67
C PRO A 291 -3.53 -22.25 -26.41
N SER A 292 -4.75 -21.70 -26.51
CA SER A 292 -5.91 -22.33 -27.15
C SER A 292 -5.83 -22.45 -28.69
N ALA A 293 -4.97 -21.67 -29.36
CA ALA A 293 -4.83 -21.71 -30.83
C ALA A 293 -3.80 -22.76 -31.34
N ARG A 294 -3.16 -23.51 -30.45
CA ARG A 294 -2.00 -24.37 -30.77
C ARG A 294 -2.33 -25.74 -31.36
N TRP A 295 -3.60 -26.13 -31.37
CA TRP A 295 -4.00 -27.50 -31.74
C TRP A 295 -4.25 -27.75 -33.24
N LEU A 296 -4.17 -26.74 -34.11
CA LEU A 296 -4.58 -26.83 -35.52
C LEU A 296 -3.50 -26.48 -36.57
N ARG A 297 -2.20 -26.42 -36.25
CA ARG A 297 -1.15 -26.18 -37.27
C ARG A 297 -0.18 -27.34 -37.41
N PRO A 298 0.14 -27.76 -38.65
CA PRO A 298 1.12 -28.81 -38.90
C PRO A 298 2.55 -28.32 -38.57
N ARG A 299 3.32 -29.24 -38.02
CA ARG A 299 4.71 -29.09 -37.54
C ARG A 299 5.61 -28.57 -38.68
N ARG A 300 5.89 -27.26 -38.73
CA ARG A 300 6.97 -26.67 -39.52
C ARG A 300 8.23 -26.61 -38.65
N GLU A 301 9.36 -26.89 -39.28
CA GLU A 301 10.71 -26.90 -38.70
C GLU A 301 11.00 -25.58 -37.98
N ARG A 302 11.49 -25.69 -36.73
CA ARG A 302 11.90 -24.57 -35.89
C ARG A 302 13.15 -23.90 -36.47
N THR A 303 12.98 -22.79 -37.14
CA THR A 303 14.03 -21.77 -37.18
C THR A 303 14.22 -21.20 -35.77
N PRO A 304 15.45 -21.00 -35.27
CA PRO A 304 15.67 -20.41 -33.96
C PRO A 304 15.10 -19.00 -33.96
N ASP A 305 14.11 -18.79 -33.12
CA ASP A 305 13.37 -17.53 -32.98
C ASP A 305 14.34 -16.45 -32.44
N ARG A 306 14.72 -15.51 -33.28
CA ARG A 306 15.57 -14.36 -32.91
C ARG A 306 14.94 -13.49 -31.81
N SER A 307 13.62 -13.56 -31.56
CA SER A 307 12.93 -12.86 -30.48
C SER A 307 13.27 -13.46 -29.10
N ALA A 308 13.62 -14.75 -29.06
CA ALA A 308 13.99 -15.46 -27.83
C ALA A 308 15.33 -14.99 -27.22
N ALA A 309 16.21 -14.35 -28.00
CA ALA A 309 17.54 -13.88 -27.56
C ALA A 309 17.47 -12.48 -26.90
N ALA A 310 16.34 -11.77 -26.98
CA ALA A 310 16.20 -10.39 -26.53
C ALA A 310 15.35 -10.24 -25.23
N ALA A 311 14.88 -11.32 -24.61
CA ALA A 311 14.06 -11.25 -23.40
C ALA A 311 14.91 -10.83 -22.18
N ALA A 312 14.42 -9.84 -21.40
CA ALA A 312 15.03 -9.44 -20.13
C ALA A 312 14.94 -10.56 -19.09
N ALA A 313 13.79 -11.26 -19.05
CA ALA A 313 13.62 -12.48 -18.25
C ALA A 313 12.83 -13.54 -19.01
N ARG A 314 13.18 -14.81 -18.78
CA ARG A 314 12.49 -15.98 -19.32
C ARG A 314 12.37 -17.07 -18.27
N VAL A 315 11.15 -17.45 -17.99
CA VAL A 315 10.76 -18.50 -17.03
C VAL A 315 9.99 -19.56 -17.81
N GLU A 316 10.40 -20.82 -17.70
CA GLU A 316 9.77 -21.93 -18.43
C GLU A 316 9.45 -23.05 -17.44
N ARG A 317 8.15 -23.37 -17.31
CA ARG A 317 7.58 -24.43 -16.47
C ARG A 317 8.16 -24.43 -15.05
N LEU A 318 8.33 -23.25 -14.49
CA LEU A 318 8.95 -23.07 -13.17
C LEU A 318 8.06 -23.67 -12.08
N ALA A 319 8.65 -24.54 -11.27
CA ALA A 319 8.10 -25.01 -10.01
C ALA A 319 9.07 -24.69 -8.87
N VAL A 320 8.53 -24.21 -7.75
CA VAL A 320 9.31 -23.90 -6.53
C VAL A 320 8.59 -24.42 -5.32
N ARG A 321 9.32 -25.17 -4.48
CA ARG A 321 8.82 -25.70 -3.22
C ARG A 321 9.47 -24.97 -2.04
N ARG A 322 8.64 -24.55 -1.06
CA ARG A 322 9.10 -23.97 0.20
C ARG A 322 8.66 -24.88 1.35
N GLY A 323 9.58 -25.67 1.85
CA GLY A 323 9.26 -26.71 2.81
C GLY A 323 8.27 -27.73 2.24
N ARG A 324 7.07 -27.80 2.83
CA ARG A 324 5.99 -28.72 2.38
C ARG A 324 5.04 -28.10 1.35
N VAL A 325 5.14 -26.79 1.11
CA VAL A 325 4.23 -26.06 0.22
C VAL A 325 4.88 -25.92 -1.15
N GLU A 326 4.14 -26.29 -2.21
CA GLU A 326 4.49 -25.99 -3.58
C GLU A 326 4.01 -24.57 -3.92
N ALA A 327 4.93 -23.61 -3.81
CA ALA A 327 4.62 -22.19 -3.90
C ALA A 327 4.45 -21.70 -5.35
N LEU A 328 5.09 -22.39 -6.32
CA LEU A 328 4.89 -22.15 -7.76
C LEU A 328 4.76 -23.48 -8.48
N ARG A 329 3.83 -23.51 -9.48
CA ARG A 329 3.47 -24.71 -10.25
C ARG A 329 3.46 -24.38 -11.74
N ARG A 330 4.47 -24.86 -12.47
CA ARG A 330 4.60 -24.74 -13.94
C ARG A 330 4.38 -23.31 -14.49
N VAL A 331 4.91 -22.31 -13.79
CA VAL A 331 4.81 -20.92 -14.23
C VAL A 331 5.67 -20.71 -15.48
N ASP A 332 5.04 -20.14 -16.52
CA ASP A 332 5.70 -19.63 -17.72
C ASP A 332 5.57 -18.11 -17.75
N LEU A 333 6.68 -17.40 -17.95
CA LEU A 333 6.71 -15.94 -18.03
C LEU A 333 7.87 -15.49 -18.91
N THR A 334 7.60 -14.58 -19.84
CA THR A 334 8.63 -13.89 -20.60
C THR A 334 8.43 -12.40 -20.45
N VAL A 335 9.49 -11.65 -20.13
CA VAL A 335 9.46 -10.19 -19.99
C VAL A 335 10.43 -9.60 -21.02
N THR A 336 9.96 -8.63 -21.77
CA THR A 336 10.76 -7.96 -22.83
C THR A 336 11.31 -6.62 -22.34
N PRO A 337 12.43 -6.12 -22.91
CA PRO A 337 12.94 -4.78 -22.59
C PRO A 337 11.88 -3.70 -22.82
N GLY A 338 11.79 -2.73 -21.90
CA GLY A 338 10.80 -1.66 -21.93
C GLY A 338 9.39 -2.07 -21.53
N GLU A 339 9.14 -3.36 -21.28
CA GLU A 339 7.83 -3.86 -20.86
C GLU A 339 7.65 -3.70 -19.34
N THR A 340 6.50 -3.18 -18.93
CA THR A 340 6.06 -3.19 -17.54
C THR A 340 4.99 -4.25 -17.35
N VAL A 341 5.27 -5.27 -16.56
CA VAL A 341 4.36 -6.38 -16.23
C VAL A 341 3.87 -6.23 -14.79
N ALA A 342 2.57 -6.12 -14.57
CA ALA A 342 1.97 -6.22 -13.25
C ALA A 342 1.68 -7.69 -12.93
N LEU A 343 2.34 -8.20 -11.89
CA LEU A 343 2.11 -9.53 -11.34
C LEU A 343 1.10 -9.43 -10.20
N MET A 344 -0.14 -9.80 -10.48
CA MET A 344 -1.27 -9.66 -9.56
C MET A 344 -1.67 -10.99 -8.93
N GLY A 345 -2.42 -10.95 -7.85
CA GLY A 345 -2.93 -12.14 -7.13
C GLY A 345 -3.02 -11.89 -5.64
N ARG A 346 -3.76 -12.76 -4.94
CA ARG A 346 -3.93 -12.68 -3.47
C ARG A 346 -2.61 -12.87 -2.73
N ASN A 347 -2.60 -12.53 -1.44
CA ASN A 347 -1.47 -12.85 -0.57
C ASN A 347 -1.29 -14.38 -0.53
N GLY A 348 -0.02 -14.83 -0.65
CA GLY A 348 0.28 -16.27 -0.73
C GLY A 348 0.18 -16.88 -2.13
N ALA A 349 -0.25 -16.17 -3.18
CA ALA A 349 -0.36 -16.69 -4.55
C ALA A 349 0.99 -17.05 -5.22
N GLY A 350 2.13 -16.71 -4.61
CA GLY A 350 3.47 -17.03 -5.14
C GLY A 350 4.24 -15.85 -5.74
N LYS A 351 3.71 -14.61 -5.71
CA LYS A 351 4.33 -13.42 -6.32
C LYS A 351 5.77 -13.20 -5.84
N SER A 352 5.98 -13.01 -4.53
CA SER A 352 7.32 -12.79 -3.95
C SER A 352 8.24 -14.00 -4.14
N THR A 353 7.69 -15.23 -4.22
CA THR A 353 8.47 -16.43 -4.54
C THR A 353 9.01 -16.38 -5.96
N LEU A 354 8.20 -15.92 -6.92
CA LEU A 354 8.65 -15.74 -8.31
C LEU A 354 9.73 -14.65 -8.39
N LEU A 355 9.53 -13.49 -7.74
CA LEU A 355 10.55 -12.43 -7.70
C LEU A 355 11.85 -12.92 -7.07
N SER A 356 11.79 -13.62 -5.92
CA SER A 356 12.96 -14.21 -5.26
C SER A 356 13.72 -15.21 -6.14
N THR A 357 12.99 -15.96 -6.97
CA THR A 357 13.61 -16.89 -7.92
C THR A 357 14.31 -16.16 -9.07
N LEU A 358 13.73 -15.05 -9.56
CA LEU A 358 14.32 -14.21 -10.60
C LEU A 358 15.63 -13.53 -10.16
N VAL A 359 15.79 -13.24 -8.85
CA VAL A 359 17.04 -12.71 -8.28
C VAL A 359 17.96 -13.79 -7.69
N GLY A 360 17.63 -15.08 -7.91
CA GLY A 360 18.50 -16.19 -7.50
C GLY A 360 18.52 -16.50 -6.00
N LEU A 361 17.66 -15.87 -5.18
CA LEU A 361 17.50 -16.18 -3.75
C LEU A 361 16.85 -17.54 -3.53
N LEU A 362 16.09 -18.04 -4.50
CA LEU A 362 15.47 -19.37 -4.47
C LEU A 362 15.87 -20.16 -5.70
N GLU A 363 16.26 -21.41 -5.49
CA GLU A 363 16.54 -22.35 -6.57
C GLU A 363 15.25 -23.01 -7.06
N PRO A 364 15.03 -23.09 -8.40
CA PRO A 364 13.92 -23.84 -8.98
C PRO A 364 13.93 -25.31 -8.56
N THR A 365 12.78 -25.84 -8.13
CA THR A 365 12.61 -27.30 -7.94
C THR A 365 12.51 -28.02 -9.30
N ALA A 366 11.89 -27.35 -10.28
CA ALA A 366 11.81 -27.81 -11.68
C ALA A 366 11.64 -26.61 -12.63
N GLY A 367 11.89 -26.82 -13.91
CA GLY A 367 11.82 -25.77 -14.93
C GLY A 367 13.13 -25.00 -15.05
N THR A 368 13.09 -23.88 -15.78
CA THR A 368 14.27 -23.03 -16.04
C THR A 368 13.95 -21.56 -15.85
N VAL A 369 14.92 -20.80 -15.33
CA VAL A 369 14.88 -19.35 -15.19
C VAL A 369 16.14 -18.76 -15.78
N ARG A 370 15.98 -17.77 -16.65
CA ARG A 370 17.08 -16.97 -17.23
C ARG A 370 16.75 -15.49 -17.13
N VAL A 371 17.73 -14.71 -16.73
CA VAL A 371 17.65 -13.26 -16.64
C VAL A 371 18.87 -12.66 -17.31
N GLY A 372 18.67 -11.85 -18.36
CA GLY A 372 19.76 -11.36 -19.19
C GLY A 372 20.64 -12.48 -19.75
N GLY A 373 20.09 -13.68 -19.98
CA GLY A 373 20.80 -14.88 -20.42
C GLY A 373 21.47 -15.68 -19.29
N ALA A 374 21.66 -15.11 -18.11
CA ALA A 374 22.24 -15.77 -16.93
C ALA A 374 21.20 -16.67 -16.21
N VAL A 375 21.70 -17.67 -15.48
CA VAL A 375 20.88 -18.52 -14.58
C VAL A 375 21.04 -17.97 -13.16
N PRO A 376 20.00 -17.31 -12.58
CA PRO A 376 20.17 -16.48 -11.39
C PRO A 376 20.81 -17.19 -10.19
N HIS A 377 20.29 -18.35 -9.78
CA HIS A 377 20.79 -19.12 -8.61
C HIS A 377 22.21 -19.71 -8.79
N ARG A 378 22.79 -19.65 -10.01
CA ARG A 378 24.16 -20.10 -10.33
C ARG A 378 25.11 -18.95 -10.66
N THR A 379 24.60 -17.73 -10.69
CA THR A 379 25.40 -16.54 -11.03
C THR A 379 25.85 -15.84 -9.76
N ALA A 380 27.12 -15.46 -9.69
CA ALA A 380 27.64 -14.74 -8.54
C ALA A 380 26.89 -13.43 -8.30
N PRO A 381 26.53 -13.06 -7.03
CA PRO A 381 25.72 -11.88 -6.72
C PRO A 381 26.24 -10.58 -7.36
N ARG A 382 27.55 -10.33 -7.35
CA ARG A 382 28.17 -9.15 -7.96
C ARG A 382 28.00 -9.07 -9.49
N GLN A 383 27.75 -10.20 -10.16
CA GLN A 383 27.43 -10.22 -11.58
C GLN A 383 25.93 -10.08 -11.80
N LEU A 384 25.13 -10.72 -10.95
CA LEU A 384 23.68 -10.77 -11.07
C LEU A 384 23.03 -9.39 -10.90
N VAL A 385 23.55 -8.53 -10.01
CA VAL A 385 23.04 -7.16 -9.80
C VAL A 385 23.11 -6.29 -11.07
N ARG A 386 23.94 -6.66 -12.07
CA ARG A 386 23.99 -6.00 -13.39
C ARG A 386 22.92 -6.48 -14.35
N HIS A 387 22.20 -7.55 -14.02
CA HIS A 387 21.14 -8.13 -14.83
C HIS A 387 19.76 -7.87 -14.25
N VAL A 388 19.65 -7.86 -12.91
CA VAL A 388 18.38 -7.71 -12.20
C VAL A 388 18.56 -7.00 -10.87
N GLY A 389 17.66 -6.10 -10.57
CA GLY A 389 17.51 -5.45 -9.27
C GLY A 389 16.16 -5.75 -8.65
N LEU A 390 16.12 -5.94 -7.33
CA LEU A 390 14.90 -6.14 -6.57
C LEU A 390 14.76 -5.07 -5.50
N VAL A 391 13.64 -4.37 -5.51
CA VAL A 391 13.17 -3.57 -4.37
C VAL A 391 12.19 -4.46 -3.60
N PRO A 392 12.52 -4.89 -2.37
CA PRO A 392 11.67 -5.76 -1.57
C PRO A 392 10.45 -5.02 -1.03
N GLN A 393 9.49 -5.78 -0.49
CA GLN A 393 8.26 -5.26 0.11
C GLN A 393 8.54 -4.30 1.28
N GLU A 394 9.61 -4.52 2.04
CA GLU A 394 10.11 -3.63 3.08
C GLU A 394 11.41 -2.99 2.59
N PRO A 395 11.39 -1.74 2.08
CA PRO A 395 12.61 -1.08 1.57
C PRO A 395 13.73 -0.97 2.60
N ARG A 396 13.38 -0.93 3.90
CA ARG A 396 14.34 -0.92 5.02
C ARG A 396 15.28 -2.13 5.03
N ASP A 397 14.89 -3.25 4.42
CA ASP A 397 15.71 -4.46 4.33
C ASP A 397 16.94 -4.30 3.42
N LEU A 398 17.00 -3.20 2.65
CA LEU A 398 18.15 -2.80 1.84
C LEU A 398 19.01 -1.71 2.51
N LEU A 399 18.58 -1.16 3.66
CA LEU A 399 19.19 0.00 4.28
C LEU A 399 19.90 -0.40 5.58
N TYR A 400 21.23 -0.42 5.54
CA TYR A 400 22.07 -0.93 6.62
C TYR A 400 22.96 0.15 7.27
N ALA A 401 23.21 1.26 6.55
CA ALA A 401 24.08 2.32 7.04
C ALA A 401 23.33 3.35 7.90
N ASP A 402 24.08 4.12 8.69
CA ASP A 402 23.52 5.11 9.60
C ASP A 402 23.16 6.44 8.89
N THR A 403 23.59 6.64 7.64
CA THR A 403 23.32 7.86 6.87
C THR A 403 23.05 7.57 5.40
N VAL A 404 22.29 8.45 4.76
CA VAL A 404 22.02 8.40 3.31
C VAL A 404 23.32 8.40 2.50
N ALA A 405 24.30 9.25 2.88
CA ALA A 405 25.60 9.29 2.20
C ALA A 405 26.35 7.96 2.29
N ALA A 406 26.31 7.30 3.45
CA ALA A 406 27.00 6.02 3.65
C ALA A 406 26.33 4.89 2.86
N GLU A 407 24.98 4.88 2.76
CA GLU A 407 24.22 3.97 1.89
C GLU A 407 24.60 4.16 0.43
N CYS A 408 24.63 5.41 -0.07
CA CYS A 408 25.00 5.71 -1.45
C CYS A 408 26.43 5.25 -1.75
N ALA A 409 27.39 5.51 -0.85
CA ALA A 409 28.77 5.09 -1.02
C ALA A 409 28.92 3.54 -1.01
N ALA A 410 28.10 2.82 -0.25
CA ALA A 410 28.05 1.36 -0.28
C ALA A 410 27.51 0.87 -1.61
N ALA A 411 26.40 1.43 -2.10
CA ALA A 411 25.81 1.09 -3.39
C ALA A 411 26.79 1.31 -4.56
N ASP A 412 27.53 2.42 -4.58
CA ASP A 412 28.55 2.69 -5.60
C ASP A 412 29.63 1.59 -5.63
N ARG A 413 30.11 1.18 -4.44
CA ARG A 413 31.13 0.11 -4.32
C ARG A 413 30.60 -1.25 -4.80
N ASP A 414 29.39 -1.61 -4.41
CA ASP A 414 28.79 -2.90 -4.74
C ASP A 414 28.42 -3.02 -6.22
N ALA A 415 27.95 -1.94 -6.81
CA ALA A 415 27.67 -1.84 -8.24
C ALA A 415 28.95 -1.72 -9.10
N GLY A 416 30.11 -1.34 -8.50
CA GLY A 416 31.30 -0.95 -9.22
C GLY A 416 31.09 0.31 -10.05
N ALA A 417 30.24 1.22 -9.58
CA ALA A 417 29.91 2.51 -10.20
C ALA A 417 30.94 3.60 -9.79
N ALA A 418 30.89 4.73 -10.48
CA ALA A 418 31.70 5.88 -10.10
C ALA A 418 31.23 6.43 -8.75
N ALA A 419 32.16 6.91 -7.93
CA ALA A 419 31.82 7.53 -6.64
C ALA A 419 30.84 8.70 -6.83
N GLY A 420 29.76 8.71 -6.06
CA GLY A 420 28.69 9.70 -6.14
C GLY A 420 27.58 9.38 -7.15
N ALA A 421 27.63 8.25 -7.87
CA ALA A 421 26.61 7.87 -8.83
C ALA A 421 25.24 7.62 -8.14
N CYS A 422 25.23 6.88 -7.05
CA CYS A 422 24.00 6.66 -6.27
C CYS A 422 23.48 7.97 -5.69
N ARG A 423 24.35 8.83 -5.15
CA ARG A 423 23.94 10.12 -4.59
C ARG A 423 23.31 11.04 -5.65
N ALA A 424 23.81 11.00 -6.89
CA ALA A 424 23.21 11.73 -8.00
C ALA A 424 21.77 11.24 -8.27
N LEU A 425 21.54 9.92 -8.31
CA LEU A 425 20.20 9.32 -8.44
C LEU A 425 19.29 9.71 -7.25
N VAL A 426 19.82 9.70 -6.02
CA VAL A 426 19.06 10.16 -4.86
C VAL A 426 18.69 11.63 -5.00
N SER A 427 19.58 12.49 -5.49
CA SER A 427 19.26 13.92 -5.70
C SER A 427 18.17 14.15 -6.74
N GLU A 428 18.09 13.28 -7.75
CA GLU A 428 17.02 13.32 -8.75
C GLU A 428 15.67 12.85 -8.19
N LEU A 429 15.69 11.76 -7.42
CA LEU A 429 14.48 11.16 -6.88
C LEU A 429 13.98 11.85 -5.60
N LEU A 430 14.90 12.42 -4.82
CA LEU A 430 14.70 13.02 -3.48
C LEU A 430 15.58 14.27 -3.32
N PRO A 431 15.24 15.39 -3.97
CA PRO A 431 16.13 16.56 -4.01
C PRO A 431 16.43 17.17 -2.64
N ASP A 432 15.52 17.01 -1.66
CA ASP A 432 15.58 17.69 -0.36
C ASP A 432 16.16 16.82 0.78
N ILE A 433 16.78 15.68 0.48
CA ILE A 433 17.31 14.77 1.49
C ILE A 433 18.77 15.13 1.82
N ALA A 434 19.04 15.42 3.10
CA ALA A 434 20.38 15.68 3.59
C ALA A 434 21.22 14.39 3.69
N ASP A 435 22.53 14.53 3.50
CA ASP A 435 23.47 13.41 3.47
C ASP A 435 23.63 12.69 4.82
N ASP A 436 23.46 13.41 5.91
CA ASP A 436 23.56 12.94 7.30
C ASP A 436 22.25 12.38 7.85
N THR A 437 21.15 12.42 7.06
CA THR A 437 19.87 11.86 7.47
C THR A 437 19.99 10.35 7.68
N HIS A 438 19.51 9.87 8.84
CA HIS A 438 19.44 8.44 9.10
C HIS A 438 18.28 7.82 8.29
N PRO A 439 18.47 6.67 7.58
CA PRO A 439 17.40 6.05 6.78
C PRO A 439 16.11 5.72 7.54
N ARG A 440 16.20 5.54 8.87
CA ARG A 440 15.02 5.32 9.73
C ARG A 440 14.12 6.56 9.88
N ASP A 441 14.71 7.76 9.72
CA ASP A 441 13.98 9.02 9.86
C ASP A 441 13.27 9.43 8.56
N LEU A 442 13.51 8.69 7.48
CA LEU A 442 12.84 8.89 6.20
C LEU A 442 11.39 8.39 6.25
N SER A 443 10.49 9.07 5.53
CA SER A 443 9.13 8.55 5.28
C SER A 443 9.18 7.29 4.40
N GLU A 444 8.10 6.51 4.37
CA GLU A 444 8.03 5.29 3.54
C GLU A 444 8.32 5.59 2.06
N GLY A 445 7.78 6.70 1.52
CA GLY A 445 8.06 7.11 0.14
C GLY A 445 9.51 7.48 -0.09
N GLN A 446 10.14 8.14 0.87
CA GLN A 446 11.57 8.49 0.80
C GLN A 446 12.47 7.26 0.92
N ARG A 447 12.13 6.30 1.81
CA ARG A 447 12.85 5.01 1.90
C ARG A 447 12.76 4.21 0.62
N LEU A 448 11.57 4.14 0.02
CA LEU A 448 11.38 3.48 -1.26
C LEU A 448 12.24 4.12 -2.37
N ALA A 449 12.25 5.45 -2.46
CA ALA A 449 13.03 6.16 -3.46
C ALA A 449 14.55 5.99 -3.23
N LEU A 450 15.02 5.96 -1.98
CA LEU A 450 16.42 5.64 -1.64
C LEU A 450 16.75 4.20 -2.04
N ALA A 451 15.92 3.22 -1.69
CA ALA A 451 16.11 1.82 -2.09
C ALA A 451 16.12 1.66 -3.61
N LEU A 452 15.25 2.38 -4.31
CA LEU A 452 15.23 2.39 -5.78
C LEU A 452 16.53 2.99 -6.36
N ALA A 453 17.03 4.10 -5.82
CA ALA A 453 18.32 4.69 -6.22
C ALA A 453 19.49 3.71 -6.03
N ILE A 454 19.54 3.02 -4.89
CA ILE A 454 20.55 1.98 -4.60
C ILE A 454 20.52 0.89 -5.66
N VAL A 455 19.34 0.36 -5.95
CA VAL A 455 19.17 -0.71 -6.95
C VAL A 455 19.52 -0.23 -8.35
N LEU A 456 19.13 0.98 -8.74
CA LEU A 456 19.39 1.58 -10.05
C LEU A 456 20.87 1.97 -10.26
N THR A 457 21.68 2.08 -9.20
CA THR A 457 23.11 2.37 -9.30
C THR A 457 23.84 1.35 -10.17
N ALA A 458 23.43 0.09 -10.15
CA ALA A 458 23.96 -0.96 -11.02
C ALA A 458 23.37 -0.96 -12.45
N ARG A 459 22.39 -0.11 -12.75
CA ARG A 459 21.66 -0.02 -14.04
C ARG A 459 21.16 -1.37 -14.55
N PRO A 460 20.43 -2.15 -13.74
CA PRO A 460 19.95 -3.45 -14.17
C PRO A 460 18.91 -3.31 -15.29
N PRO A 461 18.96 -4.07 -16.39
CA PRO A 461 17.96 -4.05 -17.45
C PRO A 461 16.59 -4.61 -17.00
N LEU A 462 16.53 -5.37 -15.90
CA LEU A 462 15.32 -5.87 -15.28
C LEU A 462 15.19 -5.32 -13.87
N LEU A 463 14.09 -4.65 -13.59
CA LEU A 463 13.73 -4.14 -12.27
C LEU A 463 12.52 -4.91 -11.73
N LEU A 464 12.65 -5.43 -10.52
CA LEU A 464 11.60 -6.13 -9.80
C LEU A 464 11.19 -5.28 -8.59
N LEU A 465 9.88 -5.10 -8.39
CA LEU A 465 9.33 -4.38 -7.22
C LEU A 465 8.28 -5.26 -6.55
N ASP A 466 8.40 -5.45 -5.25
CA ASP A 466 7.44 -6.22 -4.46
C ASP A 466 6.59 -5.27 -3.60
N GLU A 467 5.30 -5.10 -3.94
CA GLU A 467 4.32 -4.23 -3.28
C GLU A 467 4.80 -2.78 -3.02
N PRO A 468 5.36 -2.06 -4.02
CA PRO A 468 6.05 -0.79 -3.80
C PRO A 468 5.13 0.39 -3.42
N THR A 469 3.80 0.22 -3.45
CA THR A 469 2.85 1.26 -3.02
C THR A 469 2.40 1.13 -1.57
N ARG A 470 2.97 0.17 -0.83
CA ARG A 470 2.65 0.00 0.59
C ARG A 470 3.14 1.22 1.38
N GLY A 471 2.24 1.80 2.21
CA GLY A 471 2.55 2.99 3.01
C GLY A 471 2.78 4.29 2.22
N LEU A 472 2.53 4.30 0.90
CA LEU A 472 2.64 5.50 0.10
C LEU A 472 1.33 6.28 0.07
N ASP A 473 1.43 7.59 0.22
CA ASP A 473 0.33 8.50 -0.11
C ASP A 473 0.19 8.71 -1.63
N TYR A 474 -0.87 9.41 -2.04
CA TYR A 474 -1.16 9.66 -3.46
C TYR A 474 -0.05 10.44 -4.17
N ALA A 475 0.62 11.38 -3.49
CA ALA A 475 1.71 12.18 -4.09
C ALA A 475 2.96 11.32 -4.30
N ALA A 476 3.34 10.49 -3.33
CA ALA A 476 4.46 9.56 -3.46
C ALA A 476 4.16 8.49 -4.52
N LYS A 477 2.90 7.99 -4.58
CA LYS A 477 2.47 7.07 -5.63
C LYS A 477 2.56 7.70 -7.03
N ALA A 478 2.11 8.94 -7.20
CA ALA A 478 2.20 9.64 -8.49
C ALA A 478 3.67 9.85 -8.94
N ARG A 479 4.57 10.19 -8.00
CA ARG A 479 6.01 10.26 -8.28
C ARG A 479 6.58 8.91 -8.70
N LEU A 480 6.24 7.83 -7.98
CA LEU A 480 6.65 6.47 -8.35
C LEU A 480 6.20 6.10 -9.77
N VAL A 481 4.95 6.39 -10.13
CA VAL A 481 4.42 6.18 -11.48
C VAL A 481 5.26 6.91 -12.53
N THR A 482 5.60 8.18 -12.28
CA THR A 482 6.43 8.98 -13.18
C THR A 482 7.82 8.38 -13.36
N ILE A 483 8.47 7.97 -12.26
CA ILE A 483 9.79 7.33 -12.29
C ILE A 483 9.75 6.02 -13.09
N LEU A 484 8.79 5.15 -12.79
CA LEU A 484 8.72 3.84 -13.45
C LEU A 484 8.40 3.95 -14.94
N ARG A 485 7.56 4.91 -15.36
CA ARG A 485 7.34 5.22 -16.78
C ARG A 485 8.61 5.71 -17.46
N GLY A 486 9.38 6.58 -16.82
CA GLY A 486 10.69 7.05 -17.33
C GLY A 486 11.64 5.88 -17.55
N LEU A 487 11.80 5.01 -16.56
CA LEU A 487 12.67 3.82 -16.66
C LEU A 487 12.23 2.85 -17.76
N ALA A 488 10.93 2.62 -17.93
CA ALA A 488 10.41 1.79 -19.01
C ALA A 488 10.69 2.42 -20.39
N ALA A 489 10.54 3.74 -20.52
CA ALA A 489 10.87 4.47 -21.75
C ALA A 489 12.38 4.43 -22.09
N GLU A 490 13.26 4.34 -21.08
CA GLU A 490 14.70 4.12 -21.24
C GLU A 490 15.06 2.66 -21.59
N GLY A 491 14.08 1.77 -21.62
CA GLY A 491 14.24 0.37 -22.01
C GLY A 491 14.38 -0.62 -20.85
N HIS A 492 14.24 -0.18 -19.60
CA HIS A 492 14.21 -1.10 -18.47
C HIS A 492 12.94 -1.96 -18.51
N ALA A 493 13.09 -3.26 -18.37
CA ALA A 493 11.97 -4.17 -18.13
C ALA A 493 11.58 -4.09 -16.65
N ILE A 494 10.29 -4.01 -16.37
CA ILE A 494 9.78 -3.87 -15.00
C ILE A 494 8.79 -4.99 -14.69
N VAL A 495 9.00 -5.72 -13.59
CA VAL A 495 8.00 -6.64 -13.02
C VAL A 495 7.57 -6.11 -11.66
N LEU A 496 6.30 -5.77 -11.57
CA LEU A 496 5.70 -5.18 -10.40
C LEU A 496 4.74 -6.19 -9.75
N ALA A 497 5.14 -6.82 -8.64
CA ALA A 497 4.21 -7.61 -7.86
C ALA A 497 3.34 -6.65 -7.02
N THR A 498 2.04 -6.67 -7.24
CA THR A 498 1.13 -5.77 -6.54
C THR A 498 -0.31 -6.30 -6.47
N HIS A 499 -1.04 -5.84 -5.47
CA HIS A 499 -2.50 -5.94 -5.39
C HIS A 499 -3.18 -4.57 -5.63
N ASP A 500 -2.41 -3.53 -5.94
CA ASP A 500 -2.92 -2.19 -6.26
C ASP A 500 -3.35 -2.12 -7.72
N VAL A 501 -4.66 -2.29 -7.95
CA VAL A 501 -5.24 -2.30 -9.30
C VAL A 501 -5.16 -0.94 -10.00
N GLU A 502 -5.19 0.15 -9.22
CA GLU A 502 -5.06 1.52 -9.74
C GLU A 502 -3.64 1.75 -10.27
N LEU A 503 -2.60 1.31 -9.52
CA LEU A 503 -1.23 1.38 -9.98
C LEU A 503 -1.01 0.53 -11.24
N ALA A 504 -1.49 -0.72 -11.24
CA ALA A 504 -1.37 -1.60 -12.40
C ALA A 504 -2.02 -0.97 -13.65
N ALA A 505 -3.20 -0.38 -13.51
CA ALA A 505 -3.89 0.31 -14.60
C ALA A 505 -3.15 1.54 -15.12
N GLU A 506 -2.36 2.20 -14.27
CA GLU A 506 -1.61 3.40 -14.66
C GLU A 506 -0.32 3.10 -15.42
N ILE A 507 0.41 2.02 -15.07
CA ILE A 507 1.76 1.81 -15.60
C ILE A 507 1.98 0.49 -16.33
N ALA A 508 1.15 -0.54 -16.09
CA ALA A 508 1.40 -1.85 -16.66
C ALA A 508 0.92 -1.94 -18.12
N HIS A 509 1.78 -2.43 -18.97
CA HIS A 509 1.44 -2.81 -20.35
C HIS A 509 0.67 -4.14 -20.37
N ARG A 510 1.04 -5.04 -19.45
CA ARG A 510 0.53 -6.41 -19.35
C ARG A 510 0.30 -6.79 -17.90
N VAL A 511 -0.76 -7.54 -17.66
CA VAL A 511 -1.11 -8.09 -16.35
C VAL A 511 -1.01 -9.60 -16.39
N VAL A 512 -0.30 -10.16 -15.41
CA VAL A 512 -0.21 -11.60 -15.15
C VAL A 512 -0.85 -11.88 -13.79
N VAL A 513 -1.88 -12.71 -13.76
CA VAL A 513 -2.58 -13.06 -12.51
C VAL A 513 -2.12 -14.42 -12.04
N LEU A 514 -1.58 -14.46 -10.81
CA LEU A 514 -1.22 -15.69 -10.11
C LEU A 514 -2.31 -16.09 -9.12
N ALA A 515 -2.67 -17.38 -9.11
CA ALA A 515 -3.50 -18.00 -8.08
C ALA A 515 -2.95 -19.39 -7.77
N ASP A 516 -2.81 -19.72 -6.49
CA ASP A 516 -2.32 -21.02 -6.00
C ASP A 516 -1.01 -21.50 -6.67
N GLY A 517 -0.13 -20.56 -6.97
CA GLY A 517 1.16 -20.82 -7.61
C GLY A 517 1.12 -21.04 -9.13
N GLU A 518 -0.02 -20.82 -9.78
CA GLU A 518 -0.19 -20.95 -11.23
C GLU A 518 -0.58 -19.63 -11.88
N VAL A 519 -0.20 -19.44 -13.16
CA VAL A 519 -0.68 -18.32 -13.98
C VAL A 519 -2.09 -18.64 -14.48
N VAL A 520 -3.09 -17.89 -14.00
CA VAL A 520 -4.50 -18.08 -14.37
C VAL A 520 -4.96 -17.13 -15.47
N ALA A 521 -4.27 -15.98 -15.61
CA ALA A 521 -4.51 -15.04 -16.70
C ALA A 521 -3.21 -14.32 -17.06
N ASP A 522 -3.03 -14.01 -18.33
CA ASP A 522 -1.87 -13.32 -18.89
C ASP A 522 -2.28 -12.60 -20.18
N GLY A 523 -2.14 -11.28 -20.21
CA GLY A 523 -2.53 -10.48 -21.37
C GLY A 523 -2.39 -8.98 -21.17
N PRO A 524 -2.72 -8.19 -22.21
CA PRO A 524 -2.72 -6.73 -22.13
C PRO A 524 -3.57 -6.21 -20.97
N THR A 525 -3.08 -5.18 -20.29
CA THR A 525 -3.75 -4.60 -19.11
C THR A 525 -5.24 -4.30 -19.32
N PRO A 526 -5.67 -3.65 -20.43
CA PRO A 526 -7.08 -3.38 -20.63
C PRO A 526 -7.94 -4.65 -20.68
N GLN A 527 -7.47 -5.71 -21.32
CA GLN A 527 -8.23 -6.95 -21.47
C GLN A 527 -8.41 -7.69 -20.15
N ILE A 528 -7.33 -7.82 -19.37
CA ILE A 528 -7.36 -8.56 -18.10
C ILE A 528 -8.14 -7.78 -17.05
N VAL A 529 -7.91 -6.48 -16.96
CA VAL A 529 -8.51 -5.61 -15.93
C VAL A 529 -10.01 -5.41 -16.17
N VAL A 530 -10.46 -5.25 -17.43
CA VAL A 530 -11.88 -5.09 -17.76
C VAL A 530 -12.65 -6.42 -17.59
N SER A 531 -12.02 -7.55 -17.89
CA SER A 531 -12.66 -8.87 -17.79
C SER A 531 -12.85 -9.37 -16.35
N SER A 532 -12.15 -8.76 -15.37
CA SER A 532 -12.19 -9.20 -13.97
C SER A 532 -12.69 -8.11 -13.03
N PRO A 533 -13.93 -8.21 -12.49
CA PRO A 533 -14.48 -7.21 -11.56
C PRO A 533 -13.61 -6.96 -10.32
N SER A 534 -12.89 -7.99 -9.84
CA SER A 534 -12.01 -7.90 -8.67
C SER A 534 -10.74 -7.09 -8.94
N PHE A 535 -10.26 -7.09 -10.19
CA PHE A 535 -9.04 -6.39 -10.61
C PHE A 535 -9.34 -5.13 -11.43
N ALA A 536 -10.61 -4.74 -11.58
CA ALA A 536 -10.97 -3.54 -12.29
C ALA A 536 -10.78 -2.29 -11.42
N PRO A 537 -10.10 -1.22 -11.93
CA PRO A 537 -10.03 0.08 -11.29
C PRO A 537 -11.41 0.72 -11.09
N GLN A 538 -11.49 1.71 -10.19
CA GLN A 538 -12.75 2.41 -9.93
C GLN A 538 -13.32 3.07 -11.20
N VAL A 539 -12.46 3.69 -12.03
CA VAL A 539 -12.86 4.32 -13.30
C VAL A 539 -13.48 3.31 -14.24
N THR A 540 -12.85 2.15 -14.41
CA THR A 540 -13.38 1.06 -15.25
C THR A 540 -14.75 0.58 -14.75
N LYS A 541 -14.89 0.37 -13.43
CA LYS A 541 -16.17 -0.02 -12.82
C LYS A 541 -17.27 1.02 -13.04
N VAL A 542 -16.94 2.31 -12.96
CA VAL A 542 -17.91 3.40 -13.16
C VAL A 542 -18.32 3.53 -14.62
N LEU A 543 -17.36 3.45 -15.56
CA LEU A 543 -17.60 3.70 -16.99
C LEU A 543 -17.94 2.45 -17.80
N ALA A 544 -17.98 1.26 -17.17
CA ALA A 544 -18.36 0.02 -17.86
C ALA A 544 -19.65 0.17 -18.67
N PRO A 545 -19.74 -0.41 -19.89
CA PRO A 545 -18.82 -1.39 -20.50
C PRO A 545 -17.63 -0.79 -21.26
N ARG A 546 -17.32 0.48 -21.11
CA ARG A 546 -16.21 1.15 -21.78
C ARG A 546 -14.87 0.83 -21.10
N GLU A 547 -13.79 0.71 -21.88
CA GLU A 547 -12.46 0.26 -21.44
C GLU A 547 -11.58 1.42 -20.93
N TRP A 548 -12.15 2.38 -20.20
CA TRP A 548 -11.39 3.45 -19.55
C TRP A 548 -10.76 2.94 -18.27
N LEU A 549 -9.45 3.03 -18.13
CA LEU A 549 -8.73 2.51 -16.98
C LEU A 549 -8.46 3.57 -15.91
N THR A 550 -8.13 4.79 -16.32
CA THR A 550 -7.68 5.85 -15.41
C THR A 550 -8.40 7.17 -15.64
N VAL A 551 -8.42 8.01 -14.60
CA VAL A 551 -8.95 9.39 -14.72
C VAL A 551 -8.13 10.22 -15.70
N ALA A 552 -6.82 9.96 -15.79
CA ALA A 552 -5.94 10.66 -16.74
C ALA A 552 -6.35 10.41 -18.19
N GLN A 553 -6.67 9.17 -18.55
CA GLN A 553 -7.18 8.84 -19.90
C GLN A 553 -8.49 9.57 -20.22
N VAL A 554 -9.43 9.61 -19.25
CA VAL A 554 -10.70 10.31 -19.41
C VAL A 554 -10.49 11.81 -19.60
N ARG A 555 -9.61 12.42 -18.81
CA ARG A 555 -9.25 13.85 -18.88
C ARG A 555 -8.65 14.20 -20.24
N GLU A 556 -7.69 13.43 -20.71
CA GLU A 556 -7.03 13.61 -22.01
C GLU A 556 -8.04 13.51 -23.15
N ALA A 557 -8.89 12.49 -23.15
CA ALA A 557 -9.91 12.30 -24.19
C ALA A 557 -10.92 13.45 -24.26
N LEU A 558 -11.23 14.08 -23.12
CA LEU A 558 -12.10 15.27 -23.06
C LEU A 558 -11.37 16.56 -23.42
N GLY A 559 -10.08 16.54 -23.75
CA GLY A 559 -9.28 17.72 -24.07
C GLY A 559 -9.07 18.68 -22.90
N MET A 560 -9.17 18.20 -21.65
CA MET A 560 -9.02 19.03 -20.45
C MET A 560 -7.55 19.09 -20.03
N ALA A 561 -7.05 20.28 -19.71
CA ALA A 561 -5.70 20.48 -19.19
C ALA A 561 -5.50 19.69 -17.88
N ARG A 562 -4.25 19.29 -17.60
CA ARG A 562 -3.88 18.74 -16.28
C ARG A 562 -4.06 19.83 -15.23
N ASP A 563 -4.73 19.50 -14.11
CA ASP A 563 -4.69 20.37 -12.95
C ASP A 563 -3.22 20.53 -12.53
N ALA A 564 -2.78 21.78 -12.37
CA ALA A 564 -1.48 22.06 -11.77
C ALA A 564 -1.55 21.57 -10.31
N SER A 565 -0.87 20.48 -10.00
CA SER A 565 -0.74 19.92 -8.64
C SER A 565 0.34 20.67 -7.87
#